data_a9cf039fd8c55f8dcdcd016a5dfe2a50
#
_entry.id   a9cf039fd8c55f8dcdcd016a5dfe2a50
#
_cell.length_a   1.000
_cell.length_b   1.000
_cell.length_c   1.000
_cell.angle_alpha   90.00
_cell.angle_beta   90.00
_cell.angle_gamma   90.00
#
_symmetry.space_group_name_H-M   'P 1'
#
loop_
_entity.id
_entity.type
_entity.pdbx_description
1 polymer ?
#
loop_
_entity_poly.entity_id
_entity_poly.type
_entity_poly.pdbx_seq_one_letter_code
_entity_poly.pdbx_strand_id
1 'polypeptide(L)'
;MTRSPDTPVPPDQAQHALQCLTTEHFVLQNARAATIQEANQRADLFLTSVSSATIALSFVAQITEMGRPFVLFSLILLPCLFFIGLVTFVRAVQVAIEDMVHARGMARIRHYFVELAPVLQRYLVNSTHDDPSAVLVDKGLRPSPLQYFMTTAGMVGTINGAIAGVFTGIVVKSAFGGGMSPGVICGLLVFAACILILRRYHSRAWAAAEEILPARFPGDSGDSES
;
A
#
# COMPACT_ATOMS: atom_id res chain seq x y z
N MET A 1 40.83 -5.43 -5.29
CA MET A 1 41.52 -5.46 -3.96
C MET A 1 40.43 -5.43 -2.91
N THR A 2 39.92 -6.59 -2.51
CA THR A 2 38.86 -6.74 -1.48
C THR A 2 39.54 -6.63 -0.11
N ARG A 3 39.23 -5.59 0.60
CA ARG A 3 39.67 -5.34 1.98
C ARG A 3 39.10 -6.41 2.90
N SER A 4 39.92 -7.04 3.75
CA SER A 4 39.45 -7.98 4.78
C SER A 4 38.49 -7.27 5.76
N PRO A 5 37.37 -7.88 6.19
CA PRO A 5 36.36 -7.23 7.05
C PRO A 5 36.89 -6.80 8.42
N ASP A 6 38.04 -7.31 8.87
CA ASP A 6 38.60 -7.07 10.22
C ASP A 6 39.60 -5.91 10.32
N THR A 7 39.79 -5.10 9.28
CA THR A 7 40.69 -3.92 9.39
C THR A 7 39.92 -2.74 9.98
N PRO A 8 40.34 -2.18 11.14
CA PRO A 8 39.68 -1.00 11.72
C PRO A 8 39.67 0.17 10.72
N VAL A 9 38.52 0.79 10.57
CA VAL A 9 38.34 1.94 9.67
C VAL A 9 39.14 3.12 10.29
N PRO A 10 39.98 3.84 9.53
CA PRO A 10 40.67 5.02 10.02
C PRO A 10 39.68 6.06 10.59
N PRO A 11 40.01 6.77 11.66
CA PRO A 11 39.09 7.67 12.34
C PRO A 11 38.50 8.78 11.45
N ASP A 12 39.27 9.31 10.51
CA ASP A 12 38.85 10.28 9.50
C ASP A 12 37.83 9.70 8.51
N GLN A 13 38.00 8.44 8.07
CA GLN A 13 37.05 7.74 7.22
C GLN A 13 35.77 7.39 7.97
N ALA A 14 35.84 6.99 9.24
CA ALA A 14 34.69 6.74 10.09
C ALA A 14 33.85 8.02 10.29
N GLN A 15 34.51 9.15 10.52
CA GLN A 15 33.82 10.44 10.64
C GLN A 15 33.15 10.86 9.33
N HIS A 16 33.80 10.65 8.19
CA HIS A 16 33.22 10.95 6.88
C HIS A 16 32.02 10.06 6.58
N ALA A 17 32.14 8.75 6.86
CA ALA A 17 31.02 7.81 6.71
C ALA A 17 29.83 8.20 7.58
N LEU A 18 30.08 8.60 8.83
CA LEU A 18 29.04 9.07 9.76
C LEU A 18 28.30 10.30 9.21
N GLN A 19 29.01 11.28 8.67
CA GLN A 19 28.38 12.46 8.07
C GLN A 19 27.53 12.09 6.85
N CYS A 20 28.06 11.27 5.94
CA CYS A 20 27.32 10.81 4.76
C CYS A 20 26.06 10.04 5.15
N LEU A 21 26.17 9.08 6.09
CA LEU A 21 25.03 8.27 6.52
C LEU A 21 23.99 9.08 7.31
N THR A 22 24.41 10.08 8.08
CA THR A 22 23.48 10.98 8.76
C THR A 22 22.70 11.81 7.74
N THR A 23 23.38 12.34 6.72
CA THR A 23 22.71 13.07 5.62
C THR A 23 21.73 12.15 4.87
N GLU A 24 22.18 10.94 4.52
CA GLU A 24 21.33 9.94 3.86
C GLU A 24 20.10 9.57 4.70
N HIS A 25 20.27 9.43 6.01
CA HIS A 25 19.15 9.18 6.92
C HIS A 25 18.07 10.27 6.83
N PHE A 26 18.46 11.55 6.83
CA PHE A 26 17.52 12.67 6.67
C PHE A 26 16.87 12.68 5.27
N VAL A 27 17.63 12.38 4.22
CA VAL A 27 17.09 12.27 2.86
C VAL A 27 16.04 11.17 2.78
N LEU A 28 16.33 9.97 3.30
CA LEU A 28 15.40 8.84 3.33
C LEU A 28 14.14 9.15 4.18
N GLN A 29 14.29 9.83 5.31
CA GLN A 29 13.16 10.25 6.14
C GLN A 29 12.25 11.22 5.41
N ASN A 30 12.80 12.22 4.73
CA ASN A 30 12.02 13.16 3.94
C ASN A 30 11.35 12.49 2.72
N ALA A 31 12.07 11.62 2.01
CA ALA A 31 11.51 10.83 0.91
C ALA A 31 10.35 9.97 1.38
N ARG A 32 10.49 9.31 2.53
CA ARG A 32 9.43 8.51 3.15
C ARG A 32 8.20 9.34 3.50
N ALA A 33 8.38 10.52 4.08
CA ALA A 33 7.27 11.43 4.39
C ALA A 33 6.53 11.87 3.12
N ALA A 34 7.26 12.22 2.06
CA ALA A 34 6.69 12.61 0.77
C ALA A 34 5.91 11.46 0.12
N THR A 35 6.42 10.24 0.20
CA THR A 35 5.79 9.02 -0.31
C THR A 35 4.44 8.78 0.38
N ILE A 36 4.39 8.84 1.70
CA ILE A 36 3.14 8.69 2.48
C ILE A 36 2.14 9.80 2.13
N GLN A 37 2.59 11.03 1.99
CA GLN A 37 1.74 12.16 1.62
C GLN A 37 1.14 11.98 0.22
N GLU A 38 1.91 11.53 -0.77
CA GLU A 38 1.41 11.24 -2.11
C GLU A 38 0.31 10.18 -2.09
N ALA A 39 0.51 9.08 -1.34
CA ALA A 39 -0.49 8.02 -1.20
C ALA A 39 -1.82 8.56 -0.65
N ASN A 40 -1.75 9.35 0.42
CA ASN A 40 -2.94 9.91 1.06
C ASN A 40 -3.66 10.90 0.13
N GLN A 41 -2.96 11.81 -0.53
CA GLN A 41 -3.56 12.76 -1.48
C GLN A 41 -4.29 12.06 -2.63
N ARG A 42 -3.71 10.99 -3.19
CA ARG A 42 -4.36 10.22 -4.27
C ARG A 42 -5.60 9.47 -3.77
N ALA A 43 -5.54 8.91 -2.56
CA ALA A 43 -6.69 8.26 -1.94
C ALA A 43 -7.81 9.26 -1.65
N ASP A 44 -7.49 10.45 -1.14
CA ASP A 44 -8.45 11.52 -0.86
C ASP A 44 -9.14 12.01 -2.14
N LEU A 45 -8.40 12.19 -3.24
CA LEU A 45 -8.96 12.54 -4.55
C LEU A 45 -9.92 11.46 -5.07
N PHE A 46 -9.54 10.19 -4.92
CA PHE A 46 -10.42 9.08 -5.29
C PHE A 46 -11.69 9.04 -4.44
N LEU A 47 -11.58 9.13 -3.11
CA LEU A 47 -12.72 9.14 -2.21
C LEU A 47 -13.67 10.32 -2.48
N THR A 48 -13.12 11.50 -2.73
CA THR A 48 -13.89 12.69 -3.11
C THR A 48 -14.65 12.46 -4.42
N SER A 49 -13.98 11.85 -5.42
CA SER A 49 -14.60 11.52 -6.70
C SER A 49 -15.74 10.51 -6.54
N VAL A 50 -15.53 9.46 -5.73
CA VAL A 50 -16.57 8.45 -5.41
C VAL A 50 -17.75 9.09 -4.68
N SER A 51 -17.48 9.94 -3.70
CA SER A 51 -18.54 10.64 -2.95
C SER A 51 -19.37 11.55 -3.86
N SER A 52 -18.72 12.35 -4.68
CA SER A 52 -19.39 13.25 -5.65
C SER A 52 -20.22 12.47 -6.66
N ALA A 53 -19.67 11.37 -7.19
CA ALA A 53 -20.38 10.50 -8.11
C ALA A 53 -21.59 9.81 -7.47
N THR A 54 -21.47 9.40 -6.21
CA THR A 54 -22.60 8.80 -5.46
C THR A 54 -23.73 9.80 -5.29
N ILE A 55 -23.41 11.07 -4.97
CA ILE A 55 -24.40 12.14 -4.89
C ILE A 55 -25.07 12.35 -6.26
N ALA A 56 -24.29 12.46 -7.34
CA ALA A 56 -24.82 12.63 -8.67
C ALA A 56 -25.72 11.47 -9.10
N LEU A 57 -25.30 10.22 -8.84
CA LEU A 57 -26.13 9.03 -9.09
C LEU A 57 -27.44 9.06 -8.31
N SER A 58 -27.40 9.50 -7.05
CA SER A 58 -28.60 9.60 -6.19
C SER A 58 -29.59 10.61 -6.75
N PHE A 59 -29.14 11.78 -7.22
CA PHE A 59 -29.99 12.76 -7.86
C PHE A 59 -30.62 12.27 -9.16
N VAL A 60 -29.80 11.66 -10.02
CA VAL A 60 -30.29 11.11 -11.29
C VAL A 60 -31.28 9.98 -11.03
N ALA A 61 -31.03 9.12 -10.04
CA ALA A 61 -31.95 8.05 -9.64
C ALA A 61 -33.32 8.58 -9.21
N GLN A 62 -33.35 9.67 -8.42
CA GLN A 62 -34.59 10.28 -7.94
C GLN A 62 -35.39 10.94 -9.07
N ILE A 63 -34.73 11.71 -9.93
CA ILE A 63 -35.40 12.44 -11.01
C ILE A 63 -35.93 11.50 -12.09
N THR A 64 -35.21 10.40 -12.37
CA THR A 64 -35.53 9.49 -13.45
C THR A 64 -36.23 8.20 -13.00
N GLU A 65 -36.58 8.10 -11.71
CA GLU A 65 -37.19 6.91 -11.10
C GLU A 65 -36.44 5.60 -11.45
N MET A 66 -35.09 5.68 -11.49
CA MET A 66 -34.20 4.60 -11.93
C MET A 66 -34.45 4.10 -13.37
N GLY A 67 -34.98 4.95 -14.22
CA GLY A 67 -35.28 4.65 -15.63
C GLY A 67 -34.04 4.59 -16.53
N ARG A 68 -34.28 4.55 -17.85
CA ARG A 68 -33.19 4.48 -18.85
C ARG A 68 -32.10 5.54 -18.70
N PRO A 69 -32.39 6.84 -18.39
CA PRO A 69 -31.34 7.83 -18.22
C PRO A 69 -30.39 7.52 -17.05
N PHE A 70 -30.90 6.97 -15.94
CA PHE A 70 -30.07 6.51 -14.83
C PHE A 70 -29.12 5.40 -15.24
N VAL A 71 -29.61 4.42 -16.00
CA VAL A 71 -28.78 3.30 -16.48
C VAL A 71 -27.68 3.82 -17.41
N LEU A 72 -27.99 4.69 -18.37
CA LEU A 72 -27.01 5.28 -19.28
C LEU A 72 -25.96 6.09 -18.53
N PHE A 73 -26.36 6.91 -17.58
CA PHE A 73 -25.45 7.69 -16.75
C PHE A 73 -24.52 6.79 -15.91
N SER A 74 -25.07 5.73 -15.30
CA SER A 74 -24.30 4.76 -14.55
C SER A 74 -23.29 3.98 -15.41
N LEU A 75 -23.67 3.64 -16.66
CA LEU A 75 -22.81 2.92 -17.62
C LEU A 75 -21.57 3.74 -18.03
N ILE A 76 -21.63 5.05 -17.95
CA ILE A 76 -20.50 5.94 -18.25
C ILE A 76 -19.69 6.22 -16.98
N LEU A 77 -20.38 6.62 -15.91
CA LEU A 77 -19.74 7.12 -14.70
C LEU A 77 -19.00 6.03 -13.92
N LEU A 78 -19.62 4.84 -13.72
CA LEU A 78 -19.03 3.78 -12.91
C LEU A 78 -17.75 3.18 -13.53
N PRO A 79 -17.65 2.91 -14.85
CA PRO A 79 -16.38 2.50 -15.45
C PRO A 79 -15.28 3.55 -15.36
N CYS A 80 -15.61 4.85 -15.49
CA CYS A 80 -14.63 5.92 -15.29
C CYS A 80 -14.09 5.92 -13.85
N LEU A 81 -14.97 5.81 -12.86
CA LEU A 81 -14.57 5.71 -11.45
C LEU A 81 -13.75 4.46 -11.18
N PHE A 82 -14.16 3.32 -11.74
CA PHE A 82 -13.41 2.07 -11.61
C PHE A 82 -11.99 2.20 -12.16
N PHE A 83 -11.84 2.83 -13.32
CA PHE A 83 -10.52 3.08 -13.91
C PHE A 83 -9.65 3.98 -13.02
N ILE A 84 -10.20 5.09 -12.51
CA ILE A 84 -9.49 5.98 -11.58
C ILE A 84 -9.10 5.21 -10.32
N GLY A 85 -10.01 4.41 -9.78
CA GLY A 85 -9.75 3.57 -8.60
C GLY A 85 -8.67 2.52 -8.85
N LEU A 86 -8.63 1.91 -10.04
CA LEU A 86 -7.61 0.94 -10.40
C LEU A 86 -6.21 1.59 -10.47
N VAL A 87 -6.10 2.76 -11.11
CA VAL A 87 -4.84 3.52 -11.18
C VAL A 87 -4.39 3.94 -9.77
N THR A 88 -5.32 4.43 -8.96
CA THR A 88 -5.04 4.81 -7.56
C THR A 88 -4.58 3.61 -6.73
N PHE A 89 -5.21 2.45 -6.89
CA PHE A 89 -4.83 1.22 -6.22
C PHE A 89 -3.41 0.78 -6.59
N VAL A 90 -3.10 0.72 -7.89
CA VAL A 90 -1.76 0.32 -8.37
C VAL A 90 -0.70 1.27 -7.81
N ARG A 91 -0.95 2.58 -7.88
CA ARG A 91 -0.01 3.56 -7.32
C ARG A 91 0.13 3.45 -5.81
N ALA A 92 -0.95 3.20 -5.07
CA ALA A 92 -0.89 2.98 -3.61
C ALA A 92 -0.03 1.75 -3.25
N VAL A 93 -0.07 0.68 -4.04
CA VAL A 93 0.81 -0.49 -3.86
C VAL A 93 2.27 -0.10 -4.12
N GLN A 94 2.56 0.63 -5.20
CA GLN A 94 3.92 1.08 -5.52
C GLN A 94 4.49 1.96 -4.42
N VAL A 95 3.72 2.93 -3.94
CA VAL A 95 4.10 3.83 -2.86
C VAL A 95 4.37 3.07 -1.56
N ALA A 96 3.58 2.04 -1.24
CA ALA A 96 3.82 1.21 -0.07
C ALA A 96 5.14 0.42 -0.17
N ILE A 97 5.52 -0.02 -1.37
CA ILE A 97 6.82 -0.66 -1.62
C ILE A 97 7.96 0.36 -1.53
N GLU A 98 7.79 1.56 -2.08
CA GLU A 98 8.76 2.66 -1.94
C GLU A 98 9.00 3.01 -0.46
N ASP A 99 7.93 3.12 0.37
CA ASP A 99 8.03 3.33 1.82
C ASP A 99 8.83 2.23 2.52
N MET A 100 8.62 0.96 2.13
CA MET A 100 9.39 -0.17 2.66
C MET A 100 10.88 -0.04 2.31
N VAL A 101 11.21 0.33 1.08
CA VAL A 101 12.61 0.50 0.63
C VAL A 101 13.30 1.58 1.46
N HIS A 102 12.65 2.72 1.68
CA HIS A 102 13.19 3.80 2.53
C HIS A 102 13.35 3.33 3.99
N ALA A 103 12.37 2.60 4.55
CA ALA A 103 12.45 2.07 5.90
C ALA A 103 13.63 1.11 6.08
N ARG A 104 13.88 0.22 5.11
CA ARG A 104 15.05 -0.67 5.09
C ARG A 104 16.36 0.10 5.00
N GLY A 105 16.43 1.14 4.15
CA GLY A 105 17.60 2.01 4.08
C GLY A 105 17.95 2.62 5.44
N MET A 106 16.94 3.13 6.15
CA MET A 106 17.14 3.67 7.50
C MET A 106 17.55 2.60 8.52
N ALA A 107 17.01 1.38 8.44
CA ALA A 107 17.41 0.28 9.31
C ALA A 107 18.88 -0.09 9.11
N ARG A 108 19.36 -0.16 7.85
CA ARG A 108 20.78 -0.39 7.53
C ARG A 108 21.70 0.68 8.08
N ILE A 109 21.28 1.95 8.05
CA ILE A 109 22.05 3.06 8.65
C ILE A 109 22.11 2.90 10.17
N ARG A 110 21.00 2.54 10.82
CA ARG A 110 20.97 2.25 12.27
C ARG A 110 21.88 1.08 12.63
N HIS A 111 21.90 0.02 11.81
CA HIS A 111 22.79 -1.11 11.98
C HIS A 111 24.26 -0.68 12.01
N TYR A 112 24.68 0.12 11.04
CA TYR A 112 26.04 0.69 11.01
C TYR A 112 26.37 1.52 12.26
N PHE A 113 25.42 2.32 12.76
CA PHE A 113 25.63 3.11 13.98
C PHE A 113 25.83 2.22 15.21
N VAL A 114 25.12 1.09 15.30
CA VAL A 114 25.29 0.13 16.41
C VAL A 114 26.59 -0.65 16.28
N GLU A 115 27.03 -1.00 15.07
CA GLU A 115 28.36 -1.59 14.85
C GLU A 115 29.47 -0.63 15.29
N LEU A 116 29.33 0.68 15.03
CA LEU A 116 30.30 1.69 15.44
C LEU A 116 30.29 1.95 16.95
N ALA A 117 29.11 1.92 17.57
CA ALA A 117 28.93 2.20 18.99
C ALA A 117 27.79 1.33 19.58
N PRO A 118 28.09 0.12 20.06
CA PRO A 118 27.08 -0.85 20.53
C PRO A 118 26.16 -0.34 21.66
N VAL A 119 26.62 0.66 22.43
CA VAL A 119 25.81 1.31 23.46
C VAL A 119 24.54 1.96 22.90
N LEU A 120 24.52 2.35 21.63
CA LEU A 120 23.37 2.98 20.96
C LEU A 120 22.16 2.05 20.88
N GLN A 121 22.36 0.75 20.84
CA GLN A 121 21.26 -0.23 20.76
C GLN A 121 20.22 -0.04 21.89
N ARG A 122 20.65 0.41 23.08
CA ARG A 122 19.75 0.66 24.23
C ARG A 122 18.82 1.87 24.02
N TYR A 123 19.17 2.78 23.10
CA TYR A 123 18.46 4.05 22.90
C TYR A 123 17.69 4.09 21.60
N LEU A 124 17.91 3.13 20.70
CA LEU A 124 17.16 3.05 19.45
C LEU A 124 15.81 2.42 19.69
N VAL A 125 14.73 3.11 19.30
CA VAL A 125 13.35 2.62 19.40
C VAL A 125 13.05 1.65 18.26
N ASN A 126 13.57 1.94 17.06
CA ASN A 126 13.32 1.15 15.86
C ASN A 126 14.41 0.09 15.67
N SER A 127 14.04 -1.00 15.03
CA SER A 127 14.94 -2.11 14.72
C SER A 127 16.16 -1.68 13.89
N THR A 128 17.26 -2.38 14.10
CA THR A 128 18.47 -2.31 13.27
C THR A 128 18.47 -3.36 12.14
N HIS A 129 17.46 -4.22 12.13
CA HIS A 129 17.28 -5.26 11.13
C HIS A 129 16.39 -4.76 9.99
N ASP A 130 16.68 -5.19 8.76
CA ASP A 130 16.01 -4.71 7.55
C ASP A 130 15.09 -5.76 6.90
N ASP A 131 14.74 -6.82 7.63
CA ASP A 131 13.78 -7.82 7.21
C ASP A 131 12.32 -7.33 7.30
N PRO A 132 11.37 -7.97 6.60
CA PRO A 132 9.97 -7.54 6.58
C PRO A 132 9.31 -7.55 7.95
N SER A 133 9.68 -8.50 8.81
CA SER A 133 9.13 -8.62 10.18
C SER A 133 9.55 -7.43 11.04
N ALA A 134 10.82 -7.04 10.99
CA ALA A 134 11.36 -5.88 11.70
C ALA A 134 10.68 -4.57 11.27
N VAL A 135 10.45 -4.37 9.97
CA VAL A 135 9.73 -3.19 9.45
C VAL A 135 8.28 -3.14 9.94
N LEU A 136 7.62 -4.29 10.11
CA LEU A 136 6.26 -4.36 10.67
C LEU A 136 6.24 -4.05 12.17
N VAL A 137 7.19 -4.59 12.91
CA VAL A 137 7.35 -4.33 14.36
C VAL A 137 7.63 -2.85 14.60
N ASP A 138 8.50 -2.23 13.80
CA ASP A 138 8.77 -0.78 13.86
C ASP A 138 7.50 0.08 13.69
N LYS A 139 6.49 -0.43 12.97
CA LYS A 139 5.17 0.20 12.83
C LYS A 139 4.19 -0.14 13.95
N GLY A 140 4.58 -0.96 14.92
CA GLY A 140 3.71 -1.46 16.00
C GLY A 140 2.58 -2.37 15.50
N LEU A 141 2.74 -2.99 14.33
CA LEU A 141 1.71 -3.78 13.66
C LEU A 141 2.02 -5.27 13.79
N ARG A 142 0.99 -6.05 14.17
CA ARG A 142 1.08 -7.51 14.12
C ARG A 142 0.58 -8.02 12.76
N PRO A 143 1.22 -9.03 12.16
CA PRO A 143 0.72 -9.64 10.95
C PRO A 143 -0.71 -10.14 11.12
N SER A 144 -1.66 -9.62 10.33
CA SER A 144 -3.06 -10.02 10.35
C SER A 144 -3.62 -10.02 8.93
N PRO A 145 -4.46 -11.01 8.55
CA PRO A 145 -5.11 -11.01 7.24
C PRO A 145 -6.05 -9.81 7.03
N LEU A 146 -6.57 -9.21 8.12
CA LEU A 146 -7.38 -8.00 8.09
C LEU A 146 -6.56 -6.73 7.84
N GLN A 147 -5.26 -6.77 8.12
CA GLN A 147 -4.37 -5.62 7.96
C GLN A 147 -4.31 -5.14 6.50
N TYR A 148 -4.47 -6.04 5.52
CA TYR A 148 -4.59 -5.66 4.12
C TYR A 148 -5.68 -4.61 3.89
N PHE A 149 -6.88 -4.82 4.46
CA PHE A 149 -8.01 -3.90 4.31
C PHE A 149 -7.81 -2.56 5.00
N MET A 150 -6.92 -2.49 5.99
CA MET A 150 -6.57 -1.26 6.71
C MET A 150 -5.50 -0.44 5.99
N THR A 151 -4.87 -0.98 4.94
CA THR A 151 -3.93 -0.21 4.12
C THR A 151 -4.68 0.69 3.14
N THR A 152 -4.07 1.79 2.71
CA THR A 152 -4.62 2.67 1.67
C THR A 152 -4.95 1.89 0.39
N ALA A 153 -4.08 0.98 -0.03
CA ALA A 153 -4.32 0.12 -1.18
C ALA A 153 -5.53 -0.81 -0.96
N GLY A 154 -5.64 -1.44 0.21
CA GLY A 154 -6.76 -2.33 0.54
C GLY A 154 -8.10 -1.60 0.58
N MET A 155 -8.14 -0.40 1.16
CA MET A 155 -9.32 0.45 1.20
C MET A 155 -9.77 0.84 -0.22
N VAL A 156 -8.86 1.38 -1.04
CA VAL A 156 -9.15 1.76 -2.43
C VAL A 156 -9.60 0.54 -3.24
N GLY A 157 -8.93 -0.61 -3.06
CA GLY A 157 -9.29 -1.86 -3.74
C GLY A 157 -10.69 -2.36 -3.37
N THR A 158 -11.09 -2.23 -2.10
CA THR A 158 -12.42 -2.63 -1.62
C THR A 158 -13.50 -1.75 -2.23
N ILE A 159 -13.31 -0.43 -2.21
CA ILE A 159 -14.27 0.53 -2.82
C ILE A 159 -14.36 0.28 -4.32
N ASN A 160 -13.23 0.05 -4.99
CA ASN A 160 -13.21 -0.23 -6.41
C ASN A 160 -13.93 -1.54 -6.76
N GLY A 161 -13.76 -2.56 -5.93
CA GLY A 161 -14.55 -3.80 -6.03
C GLY A 161 -16.05 -3.56 -5.90
N ALA A 162 -16.48 -2.71 -4.94
CA ALA A 162 -17.88 -2.36 -4.77
C ALA A 162 -18.43 -1.62 -6.00
N ILE A 163 -17.67 -0.71 -6.60
CA ILE A 163 -18.03 -0.04 -7.86
C ILE A 163 -18.25 -1.06 -8.98
N ALA A 164 -17.33 -2.00 -9.15
CA ALA A 164 -17.44 -3.07 -10.14
C ALA A 164 -18.69 -3.96 -9.90
N GLY A 165 -18.95 -4.30 -8.64
CA GLY A 165 -20.11 -5.09 -8.26
C GLY A 165 -21.43 -4.38 -8.54
N VAL A 166 -21.55 -3.09 -8.17
CA VAL A 166 -22.73 -2.26 -8.43
C VAL A 166 -22.95 -2.10 -9.94
N PHE A 167 -21.88 -1.79 -10.67
CA PHE A 167 -21.94 -1.69 -12.12
C PHE A 167 -22.49 -2.97 -12.75
N THR A 168 -21.93 -4.14 -12.39
CA THR A 168 -22.40 -5.44 -12.89
C THR A 168 -23.87 -5.69 -12.54
N GLY A 169 -24.27 -5.37 -11.30
CA GLY A 169 -25.67 -5.52 -10.88
C GLY A 169 -26.63 -4.70 -11.72
N ILE A 170 -26.29 -3.46 -12.05
CA ILE A 170 -27.09 -2.57 -12.92
C ILE A 170 -27.16 -3.14 -14.34
N VAL A 171 -26.03 -3.59 -14.90
CA VAL A 171 -25.97 -4.16 -16.26
C VAL A 171 -26.84 -5.41 -16.36
N VAL A 172 -26.69 -6.36 -15.41
CA VAL A 172 -27.48 -7.61 -15.40
C VAL A 172 -28.97 -7.32 -15.27
N LYS A 173 -29.36 -6.42 -14.37
CA LYS A 173 -30.78 -6.02 -14.20
C LYS A 173 -31.33 -5.40 -15.49
N SER A 174 -30.57 -4.53 -16.15
CA SER A 174 -31.04 -3.85 -17.36
C SER A 174 -31.11 -4.76 -18.58
N ALA A 175 -30.24 -5.76 -18.69
CA ALA A 175 -30.17 -6.69 -19.82
C ALA A 175 -31.20 -7.81 -19.75
N PHE A 176 -31.45 -8.36 -18.55
CA PHE A 176 -32.28 -9.56 -18.42
C PHE A 176 -33.70 -9.29 -17.89
N GLY A 177 -34.02 -8.04 -17.50
CA GLY A 177 -35.38 -7.66 -17.06
C GLY A 177 -35.92 -8.44 -15.86
N GLY A 178 -35.07 -9.25 -15.24
CA GLY A 178 -35.40 -10.14 -14.14
C GLY A 178 -35.56 -9.43 -12.79
N GLY A 179 -35.99 -10.17 -11.77
CA GLY A 179 -36.02 -9.67 -10.40
C GLY A 179 -34.65 -9.16 -9.90
N MET A 180 -34.61 -8.48 -8.75
CA MET A 180 -33.35 -7.95 -8.17
C MET A 180 -32.31 -9.02 -7.84
N SER A 181 -32.71 -10.27 -7.59
CA SER A 181 -31.87 -11.36 -7.11
C SER A 181 -30.66 -11.70 -8.02
N PRO A 182 -30.83 -11.91 -9.36
CA PRO A 182 -29.69 -12.27 -10.20
C PRO A 182 -28.66 -11.15 -10.33
N GLY A 183 -29.10 -9.89 -10.41
CA GLY A 183 -28.21 -8.73 -10.46
C GLY A 183 -27.36 -8.58 -9.19
N VAL A 184 -27.97 -8.78 -8.01
CA VAL A 184 -27.28 -8.73 -6.72
C VAL A 184 -26.26 -9.87 -6.60
N ILE A 185 -26.64 -11.09 -6.98
CA ILE A 185 -25.74 -12.26 -6.92
C ILE A 185 -24.52 -12.05 -7.83
N CYS A 186 -24.74 -11.67 -9.09
CA CYS A 186 -23.64 -11.37 -10.02
C CYS A 186 -22.76 -10.22 -9.53
N GLY A 187 -23.36 -9.17 -8.98
CA GLY A 187 -22.61 -8.04 -8.41
C GLY A 187 -21.73 -8.47 -7.25
N LEU A 188 -22.23 -9.29 -6.32
CA LEU A 188 -21.45 -9.81 -5.20
C LEU A 188 -20.31 -10.75 -5.66
N LEU A 189 -20.55 -11.57 -6.67
CA LEU A 189 -19.51 -12.43 -7.26
C LEU A 189 -18.40 -11.60 -7.89
N VAL A 190 -18.74 -10.56 -8.65
CA VAL A 190 -17.75 -9.66 -9.26
C VAL A 190 -17.00 -8.87 -8.19
N PHE A 191 -17.67 -8.39 -7.14
CA PHE A 191 -17.03 -7.75 -5.99
C PHE A 191 -15.98 -8.67 -5.36
N ALA A 192 -16.36 -9.91 -5.01
CA ALA A 192 -15.45 -10.89 -4.42
C ALA A 192 -14.28 -11.23 -5.36
N ALA A 193 -14.55 -11.44 -6.65
CA ALA A 193 -13.52 -11.71 -7.65
C ALA A 193 -12.54 -10.53 -7.79
N CYS A 194 -13.04 -9.29 -7.81
CA CYS A 194 -12.24 -8.09 -7.89
C CYS A 194 -11.29 -7.98 -6.67
N ILE A 195 -11.80 -8.17 -5.45
CA ILE A 195 -10.97 -8.17 -4.24
C ILE A 195 -9.88 -9.25 -4.31
N LEU A 196 -10.22 -10.47 -4.73
CA LEU A 196 -9.25 -11.56 -4.85
C LEU A 196 -8.15 -11.24 -5.88
N ILE A 197 -8.51 -10.67 -7.03
CA ILE A 197 -7.56 -10.27 -8.07
C ILE A 197 -6.63 -9.17 -7.55
N LEU A 198 -7.17 -8.11 -6.95
CA LEU A 198 -6.39 -6.99 -6.43
C LEU A 198 -5.47 -7.43 -5.28
N ARG A 199 -5.95 -8.31 -4.39
CA ARG A 199 -5.13 -8.90 -3.33
C ARG A 199 -3.99 -9.75 -3.91
N ARG A 200 -4.25 -10.56 -4.95
CA ARG A 200 -3.19 -11.33 -5.64
C ARG A 200 -2.17 -10.42 -6.31
N TYR A 201 -2.61 -9.35 -6.94
CA TYR A 201 -1.71 -8.35 -7.50
C TYR A 201 -0.82 -7.74 -6.40
N HIS A 202 -1.41 -7.30 -5.30
CA HIS A 202 -0.71 -6.74 -4.15
C HIS A 202 0.36 -7.71 -3.63
N SER A 203 -0.01 -8.97 -3.33
CA SER A 203 0.94 -9.96 -2.80
C SER A 203 2.07 -10.30 -3.78
N ARG A 204 1.78 -10.36 -5.09
CA ARG A 204 2.81 -10.58 -6.11
C ARG A 204 3.78 -9.39 -6.24
N ALA A 205 3.26 -8.18 -6.18
CA ALA A 205 4.08 -6.97 -6.23
C ALA A 205 5.06 -6.90 -5.05
N TRP A 206 4.59 -7.28 -3.85
CA TRP A 206 5.43 -7.36 -2.65
C TRP A 206 6.47 -8.47 -2.76
N ALA A 207 6.10 -9.67 -3.22
CA ALA A 207 7.05 -10.76 -3.43
C ALA A 207 8.15 -10.40 -4.44
N ALA A 208 7.78 -9.76 -5.56
CA ALA A 208 8.75 -9.29 -6.55
C ALA A 208 9.70 -8.21 -5.97
N ALA A 209 9.19 -7.30 -5.14
CA ALA A 209 10.03 -6.30 -4.49
C ALA A 209 11.03 -6.93 -3.52
N GLU A 210 10.63 -7.99 -2.81
CA GLU A 210 11.51 -8.75 -1.90
C GLU A 210 12.63 -9.49 -2.65
N GLU A 211 12.36 -10.04 -3.83
CA GLU A 211 13.37 -10.67 -4.68
C GLU A 211 14.41 -9.67 -5.21
N ILE A 212 13.96 -8.43 -5.54
CA ILE A 212 14.85 -7.37 -6.06
C ILE A 212 15.73 -6.79 -4.96
N LEU A 213 15.19 -6.62 -3.76
CA LEU A 213 15.85 -5.98 -2.62
C LEU A 213 15.78 -6.87 -1.37
N PRO A 214 16.55 -7.97 -1.31
CA PRO A 214 16.55 -8.85 -0.14
C PRO A 214 17.12 -8.14 1.10
N ALA A 215 16.70 -8.60 2.27
CA ALA A 215 17.26 -8.16 3.53
C ALA A 215 18.78 -8.48 3.57
N ARG A 216 19.57 -7.50 4.03
CA ARG A 216 21.03 -7.66 4.22
C ARG A 216 21.40 -7.99 5.65
N PHE A 217 20.62 -7.51 6.60
CA PHE A 217 20.82 -7.67 8.04
C PHE A 217 19.52 -8.21 8.66
N PRO A 218 19.14 -9.48 8.34
CA PRO A 218 17.95 -10.08 8.92
C PRO A 218 18.15 -10.29 10.42
N GLY A 219 17.10 -10.09 11.21
CA GLY A 219 17.09 -10.43 12.62
C GLY A 219 17.13 -11.95 12.82
N ASP A 220 17.68 -12.40 13.93
CA ASP A 220 17.60 -13.81 14.33
C ASP A 220 16.13 -14.19 14.52
N SER A 221 15.70 -15.27 13.87
CA SER A 221 14.32 -15.75 13.91
C SER A 221 13.86 -16.24 15.31
N GLY A 222 14.69 -16.04 16.33
CA GLY A 222 14.47 -16.43 17.72
C GLY A 222 13.95 -15.33 18.65
N ASP A 223 14.05 -14.04 18.27
CA ASP A 223 13.72 -12.92 19.18
C ASP A 223 12.23 -12.51 19.19
N SER A 224 11.36 -13.25 18.51
CA SER A 224 9.92 -12.97 18.46
C SER A 224 9.08 -13.62 19.58
N GLU A 225 9.70 -14.27 20.56
CA GLU A 225 9.02 -15.00 21.67
C GLU A 225 9.40 -14.50 23.08
N SER A 226 9.73 -13.24 23.26
CA SER A 226 9.94 -12.70 24.62
C SER A 226 9.08 -11.49 24.92
#